data_2448f4e64537f4566b6594626c78c30c
#
_entry.id   2448f4e64537f4566b6594626c78c30c
#
_cell.length_a   1.000
_cell.length_b   1.000
_cell.length_c   1.000
_cell.angle_alpha   90.00
_cell.angle_beta   90.00
_cell.angle_gamma   90.00
#
_symmetry.space_group_name_H-M   'P 1'
#
loop_
_entity.id
_entity.type
_entity.pdbx_description
1 polymer ?
#
loop_
_entity_poly.entity_id
_entity_poly.type
_entity_poly.pdbx_seq_one_letter_code
_entity_poly.pdbx_strand_id
1 'polypeptide(L)'
;EDTIYGTSAYDRETHQSAWRDIAEAAERHNKPGEFTTFIAYEFTSSGPGQSNLHRNVIFKDSKAPLQPFSIVDSQNPEDLWNWMDNLRDLGVESLAIPHNSNGSDGQMFKLVDWAGDPMDDDYASQRMRNEPLVEITQVKGTSDTHPLLSPDDKWADFGIMNNRVASPFYSKPNGSYVREAYLRGLSLEAEYKINPYKFGLVGASDTH
;
A
#
# COMPACT_ATOMS: atom_id res chain seq x y z
N GLU A 1 -16.28 -16.62 15.67
CA GLU A 1 -14.97 -16.51 15.01
C GLU A 1 -14.39 -15.15 15.38
N ASP A 2 -13.64 -15.16 16.45
CA ASP A 2 -13.03 -13.93 16.95
C ASP A 2 -11.78 -13.62 16.13
N THR A 3 -11.87 -12.59 15.30
CA THR A 3 -10.67 -11.96 14.74
C THR A 3 -9.95 -11.18 15.85
N ILE A 4 -8.69 -10.77 15.63
CA ILE A 4 -7.97 -9.91 16.58
C ILE A 4 -8.76 -8.63 16.91
N TYR A 5 -9.70 -8.28 16.06
CA TYR A 5 -10.61 -7.13 16.26
C TYR A 5 -12.00 -7.58 16.70
N GLY A 6 -12.21 -8.90 16.89
CA GLY A 6 -13.44 -9.56 17.31
C GLY A 6 -14.69 -9.08 16.58
N THR A 7 -15.43 -9.97 16.01
CA THR A 7 -16.74 -9.58 15.43
C THR A 7 -17.71 -9.07 16.48
N SER A 8 -17.54 -9.53 17.72
CA SER A 8 -18.24 -9.03 18.89
C SER A 8 -17.80 -7.64 19.34
N ALA A 9 -16.58 -7.23 18.98
CA ALA A 9 -16.03 -5.89 19.24
C ALA A 9 -16.14 -4.96 18.02
N TYR A 10 -16.53 -5.47 16.85
CA TYR A 10 -16.77 -4.64 15.68
C TYR A 10 -18.12 -3.94 15.81
N ASP A 11 -18.05 -2.79 16.43
CA ASP A 11 -19.17 -1.85 16.49
C ASP A 11 -19.01 -0.81 15.38
N ARG A 12 -19.85 -0.94 14.35
CA ARG A 12 -19.85 -0.04 13.19
C ARG A 12 -20.00 1.43 13.62
N GLU A 13 -20.81 1.71 14.61
CA GLU A 13 -21.04 3.07 15.08
C GLU A 13 -19.77 3.65 15.73
N THR A 14 -19.07 2.86 16.54
CA THR A 14 -17.79 3.25 17.13
C THR A 14 -16.75 3.51 16.06
N HIS A 15 -16.61 2.63 15.06
CA HIS A 15 -15.66 2.83 13.96
C HIS A 15 -15.98 4.06 13.12
N GLN A 16 -17.26 4.29 12.79
CA GLN A 16 -17.67 5.50 12.08
C GLN A 16 -17.45 6.77 12.89
N SER A 17 -17.66 6.71 14.22
CA SER A 17 -17.37 7.83 15.11
C SER A 17 -15.88 8.14 15.15
N ALA A 18 -15.03 7.12 15.36
CA ALA A 18 -13.57 7.30 15.34
C ALA A 18 -13.06 7.84 14.01
N TRP A 19 -13.57 7.33 12.89
CA TRP A 19 -13.21 7.85 11.57
C TRP A 19 -13.61 9.30 11.37
N ARG A 20 -14.80 9.68 11.80
CA ARG A 20 -15.26 11.07 11.77
C ARG A 20 -14.36 11.98 12.61
N ASP A 21 -14.00 11.54 13.82
CA ASP A 21 -13.11 12.30 14.70
C ASP A 21 -11.74 12.53 14.05
N ILE A 22 -11.19 11.54 13.32
CA ILE A 22 -9.95 11.65 12.54
C ILE A 22 -10.11 12.70 11.44
N ALA A 23 -11.18 12.60 10.65
CA ALA A 23 -11.43 13.55 9.56
C ALA A 23 -11.63 14.98 10.08
N GLU A 24 -12.42 15.17 11.13
CA GLU A 24 -12.63 16.47 11.78
C GLU A 24 -11.34 17.03 12.42
N ALA A 25 -10.48 16.17 12.98
CA ALA A 25 -9.20 16.58 13.52
C ALA A 25 -8.27 17.09 12.40
N ALA A 26 -8.20 16.37 11.26
CA ALA A 26 -7.44 16.80 10.11
C ALA A 26 -7.91 18.20 9.66
N GLU A 27 -9.20 18.38 9.43
CA GLU A 27 -9.77 19.66 9.00
C GLU A 27 -9.53 20.79 10.02
N ARG A 28 -9.72 20.52 11.31
CA ARG A 28 -9.53 21.50 12.36
C ARG A 28 -8.11 22.04 12.47
N HIS A 29 -7.12 21.20 12.11
CA HIS A 29 -5.71 21.57 12.17
C HIS A 29 -5.13 22.01 10.82
N ASN A 30 -5.90 21.89 9.74
CA ASN A 30 -5.47 22.38 8.43
C ASN A 30 -5.48 23.93 8.41
N LYS A 31 -4.29 24.50 8.21
CA LYS A 31 -4.07 25.95 8.12
C LYS A 31 -3.32 26.25 6.82
N PRO A 32 -4.01 26.52 5.73
CA PRO A 32 -3.37 26.78 4.43
C PRO A 32 -2.24 27.80 4.51
N GLY A 33 -1.05 27.42 4.02
CA GLY A 33 0.15 28.26 4.07
C GLY A 33 0.98 28.17 5.36
N GLU A 34 0.45 27.56 6.42
CA GLU A 34 1.16 27.36 7.71
C GLU A 34 1.37 25.88 8.02
N PHE A 35 0.31 25.08 8.00
CA PHE A 35 0.32 23.66 8.32
C PHE A 35 -0.71 22.91 7.49
N THR A 36 -0.24 21.97 6.68
CA THR A 36 -1.11 21.14 5.81
C THR A 36 -1.38 19.80 6.47
N THR A 37 -2.63 19.41 6.55
CA THR A 37 -3.08 18.10 7.00
C THR A 37 -3.84 17.38 5.89
N PHE A 38 -3.84 16.06 5.95
CA PHE A 38 -4.63 15.21 5.06
C PHE A 38 -5.51 14.29 5.90
N ILE A 39 -6.72 14.03 5.43
CA ILE A 39 -7.52 12.91 5.94
C ILE A 39 -6.91 11.64 5.35
N ALA A 40 -6.51 10.71 6.20
CA ALA A 40 -5.83 9.50 5.78
C ALA A 40 -6.06 8.35 6.76
N TYR A 41 -5.81 7.13 6.30
CA TYR A 41 -5.80 5.92 7.13
C TYR A 41 -4.87 4.86 6.53
N GLU A 42 -4.53 3.86 7.32
CA GLU A 42 -3.79 2.70 6.84
C GLU A 42 -4.74 1.54 6.53
N PHE A 43 -4.69 1.05 5.29
CA PHE A 43 -5.26 -0.23 4.89
C PHE A 43 -4.24 -1.33 5.19
N THR A 44 -4.41 -1.99 6.35
CA THR A 44 -3.45 -2.94 6.94
C THR A 44 -3.74 -4.37 6.46
N SER A 45 -3.65 -4.61 5.15
CA SER A 45 -3.90 -5.93 4.57
C SER A 45 -2.75 -6.90 4.79
N SER A 46 -3.09 -8.11 5.21
CA SER A 46 -2.19 -9.25 5.24
C SER A 46 -2.60 -10.25 4.16
N GLY A 47 -1.79 -10.35 3.12
CA GLY A 47 -2.00 -11.28 2.03
C GLY A 47 -1.72 -12.74 2.42
N PRO A 48 -1.68 -13.65 1.43
CA PRO A 48 -1.39 -15.05 1.66
C PRO A 48 -0.12 -15.24 2.50
N GLY A 49 -0.18 -16.09 3.52
CA GLY A 49 0.94 -16.41 4.39
C GLY A 49 1.43 -15.23 5.26
N GLN A 50 0.56 -14.31 5.63
CA GLN A 50 0.92 -13.10 6.38
C GLN A 50 1.90 -12.18 5.63
N SER A 51 1.77 -12.10 4.32
CA SER A 51 2.53 -11.17 3.50
C SER A 51 2.03 -9.74 3.71
N ASN A 52 2.96 -8.82 3.92
CA ASN A 52 2.63 -7.42 4.19
C ASN A 52 2.14 -6.71 2.91
N LEU A 53 0.89 -6.32 2.89
CA LEU A 53 0.26 -5.58 1.78
C LEU A 53 -0.37 -4.26 2.24
N HIS A 54 0.27 -3.62 3.22
CA HIS A 54 -0.20 -2.37 3.81
C HIS A 54 -0.11 -1.18 2.84
N ARG A 55 -1.06 -0.26 2.93
CA ARG A 55 -1.11 0.98 2.15
C ARG A 55 -1.65 2.12 3.00
N ASN A 56 -1.00 3.27 2.93
CA ASN A 56 -1.58 4.52 3.43
C ASN A 56 -2.51 5.08 2.36
N VAL A 57 -3.80 5.20 2.65
CA VAL A 57 -4.79 5.82 1.78
C VAL A 57 -4.96 7.27 2.22
N ILE A 58 -4.72 8.21 1.30
CA ILE A 58 -4.72 9.64 1.56
C ILE A 58 -5.75 10.30 0.66
N PHE A 59 -6.66 11.09 1.23
CA PHE A 59 -7.66 11.88 0.50
C PHE A 59 -7.10 13.26 0.16
N LYS A 60 -7.45 13.74 -1.03
CA LYS A 60 -6.91 14.98 -1.60
C LYS A 60 -7.40 16.23 -0.89
N ASP A 61 -8.64 16.22 -0.45
CA ASP A 61 -9.33 17.37 0.16
C ASP A 61 -10.18 16.94 1.36
N SER A 62 -11.07 17.84 1.82
CA SER A 62 -11.96 17.59 2.96
C SER A 62 -13.03 16.53 2.72
N LYS A 63 -13.17 16.05 1.49
CA LYS A 63 -14.15 15.01 1.17
C LYS A 63 -13.57 13.65 1.48
N ALA A 64 -14.20 12.97 2.41
CA ALA A 64 -13.89 11.61 2.76
C ALA A 64 -15.18 10.77 2.81
N PRO A 65 -15.10 9.45 2.61
CA PRO A 65 -16.25 8.57 2.75
C PRO A 65 -16.73 8.52 4.21
N LEU A 66 -17.97 8.10 4.43
CA LEU A 66 -18.51 7.91 5.79
C LEU A 66 -17.82 6.79 6.57
N GLN A 67 -17.19 5.87 5.84
CA GLN A 67 -16.43 4.75 6.39
C GLN A 67 -15.29 4.40 5.44
N PRO A 68 -14.05 4.21 5.95
CA PRO A 68 -12.94 3.76 5.14
C PRO A 68 -13.13 2.27 4.74
N PHE A 69 -12.62 1.90 3.58
CA PHE A 69 -12.51 0.51 3.16
C PHE A 69 -11.42 -0.19 3.99
N SER A 70 -11.70 -1.34 4.53
CA SER A 70 -10.83 -2.01 5.49
C SER A 70 -10.64 -3.49 5.16
N ILE A 71 -9.76 -4.14 5.90
CA ILE A 71 -9.55 -5.60 5.82
C ILE A 71 -10.79 -6.44 6.17
N VAL A 72 -11.78 -5.83 6.82
CA VAL A 72 -13.08 -6.47 7.10
C VAL A 72 -13.91 -6.57 5.81
N ASP A 73 -13.70 -5.62 4.87
CA ASP A 73 -14.36 -5.63 3.57
C ASP A 73 -13.65 -6.60 2.61
N SER A 74 -12.33 -6.47 2.47
CA SER A 74 -11.49 -7.39 1.69
C SER A 74 -10.01 -7.27 2.04
N GLN A 75 -9.26 -8.35 1.89
CA GLN A 75 -7.78 -8.36 1.97
C GLN A 75 -7.12 -8.05 0.62
N ASN A 76 -7.88 -8.09 -0.48
CA ASN A 76 -7.38 -7.86 -1.83
C ASN A 76 -7.18 -6.37 -2.11
N PRO A 77 -5.93 -5.93 -2.44
CA PRO A 77 -5.68 -4.54 -2.80
C PRO A 77 -6.44 -4.05 -4.04
N GLU A 78 -6.80 -4.94 -4.95
CA GLU A 78 -7.56 -4.60 -6.15
C GLU A 78 -9.00 -4.18 -5.81
N ASP A 79 -9.59 -4.78 -4.76
CA ASP A 79 -10.89 -4.35 -4.25
C ASP A 79 -10.80 -2.96 -3.60
N LEU A 80 -9.68 -2.63 -2.94
CA LEU A 80 -9.41 -1.28 -2.48
C LEU A 80 -9.36 -0.31 -3.66
N TRP A 81 -8.67 -0.65 -4.76
CA TRP A 81 -8.61 0.22 -5.95
C TRP A 81 -9.97 0.39 -6.60
N ASN A 82 -10.78 -0.67 -6.69
CA ASN A 82 -12.16 -0.59 -7.17
C ASN A 82 -13.01 0.38 -6.33
N TRP A 83 -12.87 0.30 -5.01
CA TRP A 83 -13.54 1.23 -4.10
C TRP A 83 -13.05 2.67 -4.27
N MET A 84 -11.75 2.90 -4.42
CA MET A 84 -11.18 4.23 -4.67
C MET A 84 -11.65 4.82 -6.00
N ASP A 85 -11.74 4.00 -7.06
CA ASP A 85 -12.25 4.43 -8.36
C ASP A 85 -13.74 4.82 -8.28
N ASN A 86 -14.55 4.01 -7.59
CA ASN A 86 -15.97 4.34 -7.34
C ASN A 86 -16.12 5.66 -6.56
N LEU A 87 -15.27 5.94 -5.59
CA LEU A 87 -15.26 7.21 -4.88
C LEU A 87 -14.86 8.38 -5.79
N ARG A 88 -13.90 8.16 -6.69
CA ARG A 88 -13.46 9.18 -7.66
C ARG A 88 -14.58 9.58 -8.60
N ASP A 89 -15.40 8.63 -9.03
CA ASP A 89 -16.62 8.91 -9.84
C ASP A 89 -17.65 9.77 -9.07
N LEU A 90 -17.62 9.72 -7.74
CA LEU A 90 -18.42 10.58 -6.86
C LEU A 90 -17.72 11.91 -6.49
N GLY A 91 -16.54 12.17 -7.07
CA GLY A 91 -15.76 13.38 -6.83
C GLY A 91 -14.95 13.37 -5.53
N VAL A 92 -14.62 12.17 -5.01
CA VAL A 92 -13.71 11.99 -3.85
C VAL A 92 -12.40 11.43 -4.35
N GLU A 93 -11.39 12.29 -4.47
CA GLU A 93 -10.05 11.93 -4.95
C GLU A 93 -9.19 11.38 -3.82
N SER A 94 -8.46 10.30 -4.11
CA SER A 94 -7.51 9.69 -3.18
C SER A 94 -6.37 9.02 -3.91
N LEU A 95 -5.30 8.72 -3.18
CA LEU A 95 -4.21 7.85 -3.60
C LEU A 95 -3.85 6.88 -2.47
N ALA A 96 -3.23 5.77 -2.83
CA ALA A 96 -2.69 4.80 -1.88
C ALA A 96 -1.16 4.71 -2.04
N ILE A 97 -0.45 4.56 -0.92
CA ILE A 97 1.01 4.41 -0.89
C ILE A 97 1.34 3.05 -0.25
N PRO A 98 1.68 2.03 -1.06
CA PRO A 98 2.21 0.78 -0.54
C PRO A 98 3.49 1.02 0.27
N HIS A 99 3.59 0.35 1.42
CA HIS A 99 4.77 0.44 2.27
C HIS A 99 5.15 -0.92 2.84
N ASN A 100 6.37 -1.04 3.38
CA ASN A 100 6.94 -2.30 3.86
C ASN A 100 6.89 -3.44 2.82
N SER A 101 7.15 -3.14 1.56
CA SER A 101 7.14 -4.17 0.52
C SER A 101 8.20 -5.26 0.75
N ASN A 102 9.31 -4.94 1.46
CA ASN A 102 10.30 -5.92 1.91
C ASN A 102 9.69 -7.08 2.70
N GLY A 103 8.61 -6.83 3.45
CA GLY A 103 7.87 -7.84 4.21
C GLY A 103 6.75 -8.55 3.44
N SER A 104 6.61 -8.32 2.14
CA SER A 104 5.45 -8.79 1.36
C SER A 104 5.55 -10.22 0.84
N ASP A 105 6.66 -10.93 1.07
CA ASP A 105 6.91 -12.28 0.55
C ASP A 105 6.71 -12.40 -0.97
N GLY A 106 7.08 -11.36 -1.70
CA GLY A 106 6.95 -11.29 -3.16
C GLY A 106 5.56 -10.92 -3.66
N GLN A 107 4.61 -10.61 -2.79
CA GLN A 107 3.22 -10.32 -3.18
C GLN A 107 3.01 -8.86 -3.61
N MET A 108 3.85 -7.92 -3.16
CA MET A 108 3.67 -6.51 -3.49
C MET A 108 3.89 -6.20 -4.97
N PHE A 109 4.89 -6.83 -5.59
CA PHE A 109 5.30 -6.58 -6.97
C PHE A 109 5.34 -7.87 -7.80
N LYS A 110 4.33 -8.72 -7.66
CA LYS A 110 4.19 -9.96 -8.44
C LYS A 110 3.87 -9.65 -9.92
N LEU A 111 3.93 -10.66 -10.78
CA LEU A 111 3.71 -10.54 -12.23
C LEU A 111 2.31 -11.01 -12.68
N VAL A 112 1.43 -11.23 -11.74
CA VAL A 112 0.04 -11.65 -11.96
C VAL A 112 -0.87 -10.84 -11.05
N ASP A 113 -2.15 -10.77 -11.35
CA ASP A 113 -3.15 -10.15 -10.48
C ASP A 113 -3.43 -10.96 -9.20
N TRP A 114 -4.41 -10.56 -8.42
CA TRP A 114 -4.77 -11.28 -7.19
C TRP A 114 -5.28 -12.70 -7.45
N ALA A 115 -6.01 -12.91 -8.54
CA ALA A 115 -6.54 -14.21 -8.93
C ALA A 115 -5.47 -15.16 -9.46
N GLY A 116 -4.31 -14.63 -9.87
CA GLY A 116 -3.21 -15.37 -10.48
C GLY A 116 -3.21 -15.30 -12.01
N ASP A 117 -4.04 -14.46 -12.58
CA ASP A 117 -4.11 -14.25 -14.02
C ASP A 117 -3.05 -13.25 -14.50
N PRO A 118 -2.62 -13.29 -15.77
CA PRO A 118 -1.69 -12.30 -16.32
C PRO A 118 -2.24 -10.89 -16.21
N MET A 119 -1.38 -9.94 -15.81
CA MET A 119 -1.74 -8.53 -15.80
C MET A 119 -2.02 -8.03 -17.21
N ASP A 120 -3.03 -7.18 -17.34
CA ASP A 120 -3.42 -6.50 -18.56
C ASP A 120 -3.28 -4.98 -18.45
N ASP A 121 -3.71 -4.26 -19.48
CA ASP A 121 -3.65 -2.80 -19.55
C ASP A 121 -4.60 -2.14 -18.53
N ASP A 122 -5.75 -2.73 -18.30
CA ASP A 122 -6.73 -2.24 -17.31
C ASP A 122 -6.16 -2.34 -15.89
N TYR A 123 -5.56 -3.48 -15.52
CA TYR A 123 -4.86 -3.65 -14.25
C TYR A 123 -3.73 -2.62 -14.08
N ALA A 124 -2.87 -2.49 -15.10
CA ALA A 124 -1.73 -1.58 -15.02
C ALA A 124 -2.19 -0.12 -14.86
N SER A 125 -3.19 0.28 -15.62
CA SER A 125 -3.76 1.63 -15.57
C SER A 125 -4.46 1.92 -14.24
N GLN A 126 -5.23 0.97 -13.72
CA GLN A 126 -5.90 1.09 -12.43
C GLN A 126 -4.89 1.20 -11.28
N ARG A 127 -3.87 0.33 -11.29
CA ARG A 127 -2.83 0.37 -10.25
C ARG A 127 -2.11 1.71 -10.26
N MET A 128 -1.64 2.17 -11.40
CA MET A 128 -0.90 3.43 -11.52
C MET A 128 -1.73 4.66 -11.13
N ARG A 129 -3.03 4.63 -11.39
CA ARG A 129 -3.96 5.69 -10.97
C ARG A 129 -4.13 5.74 -9.45
N ASN A 130 -4.18 4.57 -8.79
CA ASN A 130 -4.45 4.46 -7.37
C ASN A 130 -3.18 4.41 -6.51
N GLU A 131 -2.07 3.82 -7.03
CA GLU A 131 -0.77 3.71 -6.36
C GLU A 131 0.34 4.46 -7.12
N PRO A 132 0.26 5.79 -7.25
CA PRO A 132 1.27 6.57 -7.99
C PRO A 132 2.61 6.72 -7.24
N LEU A 133 2.66 6.32 -5.98
CA LEU A 133 3.82 6.39 -5.09
C LEU A 133 4.02 5.05 -4.39
N VAL A 134 5.27 4.79 -3.96
CA VAL A 134 5.63 3.70 -3.07
C VAL A 134 6.64 4.16 -2.04
N GLU A 135 6.56 3.64 -0.83
CA GLU A 135 7.56 3.88 0.20
C GLU A 135 8.80 3.02 -0.03
N ILE A 136 9.98 3.65 -0.01
CA ILE A 136 11.27 2.98 -0.28
C ILE A 136 12.00 2.54 0.98
N THR A 137 11.73 3.16 2.13
CA THR A 137 12.39 2.84 3.40
C THR A 137 11.61 3.36 4.59
N GLN A 138 11.72 2.65 5.71
CA GLN A 138 11.17 3.05 7.00
C GLN A 138 11.84 2.30 8.16
N VAL A 139 11.38 2.48 9.40
CA VAL A 139 11.94 1.84 10.62
C VAL A 139 11.91 0.30 10.57
N LYS A 140 10.97 -0.32 9.83
CA LYS A 140 10.88 -1.79 9.65
C LYS A 140 11.68 -2.29 8.43
N GLY A 141 12.73 -1.57 8.04
CA GLY A 141 13.68 -1.96 7.00
C GLY A 141 13.51 -1.23 5.68
N THR A 142 14.53 -1.37 4.84
CA THR A 142 14.53 -0.85 3.47
C THR A 142 13.69 -1.73 2.55
N SER A 143 12.96 -1.10 1.65
CA SER A 143 12.28 -1.72 0.51
C SER A 143 12.96 -1.38 -0.83
N ASP A 144 14.11 -0.70 -0.81
CA ASP A 144 14.84 -0.30 -2.01
C ASP A 144 15.33 -1.51 -2.81
N THR A 145 16.28 -2.26 -2.25
CA THR A 145 16.84 -3.47 -2.85
C THR A 145 17.32 -4.46 -1.79
N HIS A 146 17.77 -5.62 -2.26
CA HIS A 146 18.32 -6.69 -1.42
C HIS A 146 19.60 -7.24 -2.05
N PRO A 147 20.61 -7.70 -1.27
CA PRO A 147 21.86 -8.26 -1.81
C PRO A 147 21.68 -9.36 -2.85
N LEU A 148 20.66 -10.20 -2.71
CA LEU A 148 20.35 -11.26 -3.68
C LEU A 148 19.82 -10.72 -5.02
N LEU A 149 19.29 -9.48 -5.05
CA LEU A 149 18.73 -8.83 -6.24
C LEU A 149 19.72 -7.83 -6.87
N SER A 150 20.69 -7.34 -6.07
CA SER A 150 21.71 -6.38 -6.49
C SER A 150 23.08 -6.79 -5.94
N PRO A 151 23.66 -7.91 -6.41
CA PRO A 151 24.88 -8.48 -5.84
C PRO A 151 26.12 -7.59 -6.01
N ASP A 152 26.13 -6.71 -7.01
CA ASP A 152 27.23 -5.78 -7.28
C ASP A 152 27.10 -4.43 -6.54
N ASP A 153 26.00 -4.21 -5.84
CA ASP A 153 25.79 -3.00 -5.03
C ASP A 153 26.28 -3.24 -3.60
N LYS A 154 27.39 -2.62 -3.25
CA LYS A 154 28.01 -2.75 -1.91
C LYS A 154 27.16 -2.17 -0.77
N TRP A 155 26.07 -1.46 -1.08
CA TRP A 155 25.14 -0.87 -0.11
C TRP A 155 23.81 -1.64 -0.04
N ALA A 156 23.64 -2.68 -0.84
CA ALA A 156 22.38 -3.44 -0.91
C ALA A 156 22.01 -4.13 0.41
N ASP A 157 22.93 -4.31 1.33
CA ASP A 157 22.71 -4.92 2.65
C ASP A 157 22.35 -3.90 3.75
N PHE A 158 22.29 -2.61 3.42
CA PHE A 158 22.00 -1.57 4.40
C PHE A 158 20.51 -1.55 4.78
N GLY A 159 20.23 -1.64 6.09
CA GLY A 159 18.86 -1.50 6.62
C GLY A 159 17.93 -2.66 6.29
N ILE A 160 18.46 -3.84 5.96
CA ILE A 160 17.65 -5.02 5.63
C ILE A 160 16.89 -5.53 6.87
N MET A 161 15.60 -5.79 6.71
CA MET A 161 14.78 -6.61 7.59
C MET A 161 14.24 -7.80 6.79
N ASN A 162 14.68 -8.99 7.16
CA ASN A 162 14.39 -10.20 6.37
C ASN A 162 13.02 -10.84 6.66
N ASN A 163 12.35 -10.44 7.74
CA ASN A 163 11.09 -11.05 8.16
C ASN A 163 9.89 -10.27 7.65
N ARG A 164 8.76 -10.97 7.48
CA ARG A 164 7.46 -10.35 7.32
C ARG A 164 7.12 -9.56 8.59
N VAL A 165 6.39 -8.47 8.44
CA VAL A 165 6.02 -7.62 9.59
C VAL A 165 5.20 -8.43 10.60
N ALA A 166 5.52 -8.27 11.89
CA ALA A 166 4.88 -8.98 13.00
C ALA A 166 4.86 -10.51 12.86
N SER A 167 5.81 -11.09 12.12
CA SER A 167 5.86 -12.53 11.86
C SER A 167 7.29 -13.06 12.02
N PRO A 168 7.50 -14.30 12.50
CA PRO A 168 8.79 -14.95 12.53
C PRO A 168 9.25 -15.49 11.16
N PHE A 169 8.39 -15.45 10.15
CA PHE A 169 8.68 -16.01 8.84
C PHE A 169 9.50 -15.05 7.99
N TYR A 170 10.43 -15.60 7.21
CA TYR A 170 11.19 -14.83 6.23
C TYR A 170 10.30 -14.37 5.08
N SER A 171 10.63 -13.21 4.54
CA SER A 171 10.06 -12.66 3.32
C SER A 171 10.97 -12.98 2.14
N LYS A 172 10.42 -13.46 1.04
CA LYS A 172 11.17 -13.69 -0.20
C LYS A 172 11.56 -12.35 -0.81
N PRO A 173 12.82 -12.14 -1.24
CA PRO A 173 13.23 -10.90 -1.88
C PRO A 173 12.55 -10.65 -3.23
N ASN A 174 12.43 -11.68 -4.08
CA ASN A 174 11.82 -11.54 -5.41
C ASN A 174 10.36 -11.10 -5.33
N GLY A 175 10.03 -9.97 -5.94
CA GLY A 175 8.71 -9.34 -5.90
C GLY A 175 8.43 -8.49 -4.66
N SER A 176 9.46 -8.27 -3.82
CA SER A 176 9.34 -7.50 -2.58
C SER A 176 10.07 -6.16 -2.60
N TYR A 177 10.91 -5.89 -3.59
CA TYR A 177 11.78 -4.72 -3.60
C TYR A 177 11.56 -3.81 -4.80
N VAL A 178 11.66 -2.51 -4.57
CA VAL A 178 11.30 -1.45 -5.52
C VAL A 178 12.16 -1.44 -6.77
N ARG A 179 13.50 -1.61 -6.66
CA ARG A 179 14.36 -1.67 -7.86
C ARG A 179 14.00 -2.85 -8.77
N GLU A 180 13.67 -3.99 -8.19
CA GLU A 180 13.21 -5.15 -8.96
C GLU A 180 11.84 -4.86 -9.59
N ALA A 181 10.93 -4.17 -8.89
CA ALA A 181 9.64 -3.78 -9.43
C ALA A 181 9.80 -2.89 -10.68
N TYR A 182 10.72 -1.93 -10.67
CA TYR A 182 11.03 -1.14 -11.86
C TYR A 182 11.54 -2.00 -13.03
N LEU A 183 12.45 -2.96 -12.76
CA LEU A 183 12.96 -3.87 -13.79
C LEU A 183 11.83 -4.74 -14.36
N ARG A 184 10.95 -5.26 -13.52
CA ARG A 184 9.75 -6.00 -13.92
C ARG A 184 8.81 -5.15 -14.77
N GLY A 185 8.55 -3.92 -14.35
CA GLY A 185 7.73 -2.96 -15.08
C GLY A 185 8.29 -2.65 -16.47
N LEU A 186 9.60 -2.41 -16.58
CA LEU A 186 10.27 -2.21 -17.88
C LEU A 186 10.21 -3.44 -18.77
N SER A 187 10.35 -4.64 -18.21
CA SER A 187 10.22 -5.90 -18.98
C SER A 187 8.79 -6.09 -19.50
N LEU A 188 7.78 -5.86 -18.65
CA LEU A 188 6.37 -5.93 -19.06
C LEU A 188 6.05 -4.88 -20.13
N GLU A 189 6.61 -3.68 -20.02
CA GLU A 189 6.41 -2.61 -21.02
C GLU A 189 7.05 -2.96 -22.37
N ALA A 190 8.25 -3.55 -22.34
CA ALA A 190 8.92 -3.98 -23.57
C ALA A 190 8.16 -5.09 -24.29
N GLU A 191 7.65 -6.08 -23.55
CA GLU A 191 7.02 -7.29 -24.10
C GLU A 191 5.52 -7.08 -24.37
N TYR A 192 4.78 -6.54 -23.40
CA TYR A 192 3.31 -6.47 -23.43
C TYR A 192 2.75 -5.04 -23.52
N LYS A 193 3.61 -4.01 -23.51
CA LYS A 193 3.23 -2.58 -23.54
C LYS A 193 2.48 -2.10 -22.29
N ILE A 194 2.52 -2.86 -21.21
CA ILE A 194 1.94 -2.50 -19.91
C ILE A 194 3.06 -2.30 -18.89
N ASN A 195 2.85 -1.37 -17.93
CA ASN A 195 3.79 -1.20 -16.81
C ASN A 195 3.06 -0.72 -15.56
N PRO A 196 2.74 -1.63 -14.62
CA PRO A 196 2.04 -1.30 -13.37
C PRO A 196 2.96 -0.72 -12.29
N TYR A 197 4.23 -0.43 -12.59
CA TYR A 197 5.26 -0.07 -11.62
C TYR A 197 5.97 1.26 -11.95
N LYS A 198 5.26 2.23 -12.56
CA LYS A 198 5.78 3.59 -12.89
C LYS A 198 5.63 4.59 -11.73
N PHE A 199 5.62 4.13 -10.51
CA PHE A 199 5.39 4.96 -9.33
C PHE A 199 6.59 5.84 -8.98
N GLY A 200 6.34 6.96 -8.29
CA GLY A 200 7.36 7.75 -7.61
C GLY A 200 7.71 7.18 -6.23
N LEU A 201 8.71 7.76 -5.58
CA LEU A 201 9.24 7.27 -4.30
C LEU A 201 8.95 8.24 -3.17
N VAL A 202 8.63 7.69 -1.99
CA VAL A 202 8.61 8.42 -0.72
C VAL A 202 9.46 7.69 0.31
N GLY A 203 10.09 8.43 1.22
CA GLY A 203 10.73 7.90 2.39
C GLY A 203 10.02 8.40 3.64
N ALA A 204 9.69 7.49 4.55
CA ALA A 204 9.01 7.81 5.79
C ALA A 204 9.49 6.92 6.92
N SER A 205 9.06 7.19 8.15
CA SER A 205 9.45 6.39 9.32
C SER A 205 8.42 5.32 9.69
N ASP A 206 7.17 5.51 9.29
CA ASP A 206 6.04 4.71 9.76
C ASP A 206 5.99 4.65 11.31
N THR A 207 6.26 5.78 11.92
CA THR A 207 6.22 5.94 13.37
C THR A 207 4.79 6.10 13.84
N HIS A 208 4.39 5.29 14.81
CA HIS A 208 3.08 5.33 15.47
C HIS A 208 3.19 4.87 16.91
#